data_7214c29b030d60f8926701deca8541d9
#
_entry.id   7214c29b030d60f8926701deca8541d9
#
_cell.length_a   1.000
_cell.length_b   1.000
_cell.length_c   1.000
_cell.angle_alpha   90.00
_cell.angle_beta   90.00
_cell.angle_gamma   90.00
#
_symmetry.space_group_name_H-M   'P 1'
#
loop_
_entity.id
_entity.type
_entity.pdbx_description
1 polymer ?
#
loop_
_entity_poly.entity_id
_entity_poly.type
_entity_poly.pdbx_seq_one_letter_code
_entity_poly.pdbx_strand_id
1 'polypeptide(L)'
;MSERKIRYEARGGIAWITLSDPPANTYSYAMMRELDAAILDARMDASVHVLVLRGEGEKFFCAGADIKMLTEADPTFKYYFCLHANETLCRLEQTPKTVIAAINGHCVGGGLEIALAADLRIARQGGGKIGLPEVNLGVLPGTGGTQRLARLLGRAKSFELMATGRTFAFEEARTLGLVNEVLDAAGFDAAVEAYAAQFLPPGRASKAVGHIKRAVISGLDGGFAEGLALERELQQRLFESHDAREGLAAYVERRPPKFEGR
;
A
#
# COMPACT_ATOMS: atom_id res chain seq x y z
N MET A 1 -11.77 -8.78 -26.30
CA MET A 1 -10.71 -8.25 -25.39
C MET A 1 -11.23 -8.45 -23.98
N SER A 2 -10.48 -9.10 -23.08
CA SER A 2 -10.87 -9.21 -21.66
C SER A 2 -10.94 -7.81 -21.06
N GLU A 3 -11.95 -7.57 -20.23
CA GLU A 3 -12.10 -6.32 -19.49
C GLU A 3 -10.88 -6.09 -18.59
N ARG A 4 -10.37 -4.85 -18.54
CA ARG A 4 -9.22 -4.52 -17.71
C ARG A 4 -9.56 -4.71 -16.22
N LYS A 5 -8.66 -5.37 -15.50
CA LYS A 5 -8.79 -5.64 -14.07
C LYS A 5 -8.21 -4.53 -13.19
N ILE A 6 -7.40 -3.65 -13.78
CA ILE A 6 -6.84 -2.47 -13.11
C ILE A 6 -7.19 -1.23 -13.94
N ARG A 7 -7.76 -0.23 -13.28
CA ARG A 7 -7.88 1.11 -13.84
C ARG A 7 -6.81 2.01 -13.24
N TYR A 8 -6.11 2.73 -14.09
CA TYR A 8 -5.05 3.67 -13.71
C TYR A 8 -5.42 5.07 -14.16
N GLU A 9 -5.34 6.02 -13.23
CA GLU A 9 -5.55 7.45 -13.50
C GLU A 9 -4.54 8.26 -12.68
N ALA A 10 -3.75 9.12 -13.34
CA ALA A 10 -2.85 10.07 -12.68
C ALA A 10 -3.43 11.49 -12.77
N ARG A 11 -3.64 12.13 -11.62
CA ARG A 11 -4.14 13.51 -11.53
C ARG A 11 -3.66 14.19 -10.25
N GLY A 12 -3.35 15.47 -10.32
CA GLY A 12 -2.99 16.26 -9.14
C GLY A 12 -1.81 15.72 -8.33
N GLY A 13 -0.86 15.04 -8.97
CA GLY A 13 0.28 14.41 -8.28
C GLY A 13 -0.02 13.04 -7.65
N ILE A 14 -1.23 12.51 -7.81
CA ILE A 14 -1.70 11.23 -7.27
C ILE A 14 -1.99 10.26 -8.41
N ALA A 15 -1.43 9.04 -8.35
CA ALA A 15 -1.83 7.92 -9.18
C ALA A 15 -2.88 7.09 -8.46
N TRP A 16 -4.09 7.05 -8.99
CA TRP A 16 -5.17 6.19 -8.53
C TRP A 16 -5.13 4.85 -9.25
N ILE A 17 -5.02 3.77 -8.48
CA ILE A 17 -4.99 2.39 -8.97
C ILE A 17 -6.23 1.69 -8.41
N THR A 18 -7.22 1.45 -9.27
CA THR A 18 -8.48 0.82 -8.86
C THR A 18 -8.48 -0.66 -9.24
N LEU A 19 -8.65 -1.52 -8.23
CA LEU A 19 -8.88 -2.96 -8.42
C LEU A 19 -10.31 -3.15 -8.93
N SER A 20 -10.47 -3.69 -10.12
CA SER A 20 -11.75 -3.75 -10.85
C SER A 20 -12.03 -5.16 -11.35
N ASP A 21 -12.59 -5.99 -10.47
CA ASP A 21 -13.09 -7.34 -10.81
C ASP A 21 -14.39 -7.62 -10.03
N PRO A 22 -15.52 -7.00 -10.45
CA PRO A 22 -16.78 -7.19 -9.76
C PRO A 22 -17.20 -8.67 -9.72
N PRO A 23 -17.93 -9.09 -8.69
CA PRO A 23 -18.51 -8.25 -7.63
C PRO A 23 -17.58 -8.02 -6.41
N ALA A 24 -16.43 -8.70 -6.32
CA ALA A 24 -15.64 -8.75 -5.08
C ALA A 24 -14.18 -8.28 -5.25
N ASN A 25 -13.81 -7.79 -6.43
CA ASN A 25 -12.46 -7.34 -6.77
C ASN A 25 -11.39 -8.40 -6.43
N THR A 26 -11.70 -9.67 -6.72
CA THR A 26 -10.79 -10.78 -6.45
C THR A 26 -9.60 -10.72 -7.41
N TYR A 27 -8.39 -10.90 -6.88
CA TYR A 27 -7.24 -10.87 -7.74
C TYR A 27 -6.94 -12.24 -8.37
N SER A 28 -6.71 -12.21 -9.65
CA SER A 28 -6.21 -13.30 -10.47
C SER A 28 -4.78 -13.02 -10.92
N TYR A 29 -4.17 -13.99 -11.59
CA TYR A 29 -2.86 -13.77 -12.24
C TYR A 29 -2.89 -12.60 -13.23
N ALA A 30 -3.99 -12.47 -14.00
CA ALA A 30 -4.16 -11.35 -14.92
C ALA A 30 -4.19 -9.99 -14.20
N MET A 31 -4.95 -9.87 -13.10
CA MET A 31 -4.99 -8.64 -12.30
C MET A 31 -3.62 -8.30 -11.72
N MET A 32 -2.87 -9.28 -11.20
CA MET A 32 -1.54 -9.02 -10.64
C MET A 32 -0.54 -8.53 -11.69
N ARG A 33 -0.62 -9.02 -12.93
CA ARG A 33 0.18 -8.49 -14.05
C ARG A 33 -0.17 -7.04 -14.39
N GLU A 34 -1.45 -6.72 -14.43
CA GLU A 34 -1.91 -5.34 -14.69
C GLU A 34 -1.54 -4.41 -13.52
N LEU A 35 -1.63 -4.88 -12.27
CA LEU A 35 -1.19 -4.14 -11.09
C LEU A 35 0.31 -3.85 -11.14
N ASP A 36 1.11 -4.84 -11.52
CA ASP A 36 2.56 -4.67 -11.69
C ASP A 36 2.88 -3.57 -12.72
N ALA A 37 2.21 -3.59 -13.87
CA ALA A 37 2.36 -2.56 -14.89
C ALA A 37 1.98 -1.17 -14.35
N ALA A 38 0.83 -1.05 -13.67
CA ALA A 38 0.37 0.22 -13.10
C ALA A 38 1.34 0.77 -12.04
N ILE A 39 1.96 -0.10 -11.22
CA ILE A 39 2.99 0.30 -10.26
C ILE A 39 4.21 0.87 -10.97
N LEU A 40 4.65 0.24 -12.06
CA LEU A 40 5.80 0.70 -12.85
C LEU A 40 5.50 2.03 -13.54
N ASP A 41 4.31 2.19 -14.14
CA ASP A 41 3.87 3.45 -14.76
C ASP A 41 3.88 4.58 -13.71
N ALA A 42 3.27 4.36 -12.55
CA ALA A 42 3.26 5.35 -11.47
C ALA A 42 4.66 5.67 -10.93
N ARG A 43 5.55 4.68 -10.86
CA ARG A 43 6.93 4.86 -10.41
C ARG A 43 7.73 5.74 -11.37
N MET A 44 7.57 5.53 -12.66
CA MET A 44 8.34 6.23 -13.71
C MET A 44 7.78 7.61 -14.06
N ASP A 45 6.53 7.89 -13.70
CA ASP A 45 5.92 9.21 -13.93
C ASP A 45 6.43 10.24 -12.90
N ALA A 46 7.23 11.21 -13.36
CA ALA A 46 7.80 12.26 -12.51
C ALA A 46 6.75 13.20 -11.91
N SER A 47 5.55 13.29 -12.49
CA SER A 47 4.45 14.11 -11.99
C SER A 47 3.68 13.45 -10.84
N VAL A 48 3.86 12.14 -10.62
CA VAL A 48 3.22 11.36 -9.56
C VAL A 48 4.12 11.34 -8.31
N HIS A 49 3.56 11.67 -7.17
CA HIS A 49 4.23 11.68 -5.86
C HIS A 49 3.60 10.70 -4.86
N VAL A 50 2.31 10.37 -5.04
CA VAL A 50 1.55 9.46 -4.18
C VAL A 50 0.80 8.45 -5.04
N LEU A 51 0.74 7.20 -4.60
CA LEU A 51 -0.10 6.15 -5.17
C LEU A 51 -1.26 5.88 -4.20
N VAL A 52 -2.48 5.79 -4.71
CA VAL A 52 -3.66 5.40 -3.94
C VAL A 52 -4.28 4.16 -4.58
N LEU A 53 -4.30 3.04 -3.83
CA LEU A 53 -4.99 1.82 -4.22
C LEU A 53 -6.40 1.82 -3.64
N ARG A 54 -7.42 1.47 -4.44
CA ARG A 54 -8.81 1.31 -3.99
C ARG A 54 -9.50 0.15 -4.71
N GLY A 55 -10.60 -0.33 -4.16
CA GLY A 55 -11.48 -1.26 -4.86
C GLY A 55 -12.54 -0.52 -5.67
N GLU A 56 -13.01 -1.12 -6.77
CA GLU A 56 -14.18 -0.64 -7.50
C GLU A 56 -15.46 -0.87 -6.69
N GLY A 57 -16.37 0.09 -6.74
CA GLY A 57 -17.62 0.06 -5.97
C GLY A 57 -17.39 0.35 -4.48
N GLU A 58 -18.38 -0.01 -3.66
CA GLU A 58 -18.37 0.34 -2.24
C GLU A 58 -18.27 -0.86 -1.29
N LYS A 59 -18.52 -2.07 -1.81
CA LYS A 59 -18.64 -3.27 -0.96
C LYS A 59 -17.31 -3.94 -0.66
N PHE A 60 -16.39 -3.93 -1.60
CA PHE A 60 -15.10 -4.60 -1.47
C PHE A 60 -13.95 -3.68 -1.90
N PHE A 61 -12.93 -3.60 -1.07
CA PHE A 61 -11.61 -3.26 -1.53
C PHE A 61 -11.05 -4.41 -2.37
N CYS A 62 -10.94 -5.59 -1.76
CA CYS A 62 -10.59 -6.84 -2.41
C CYS A 62 -10.89 -8.01 -1.47
N ALA A 63 -11.57 -9.05 -1.99
CA ALA A 63 -11.92 -10.26 -1.23
C ALA A 63 -10.83 -11.35 -1.28
N GLY A 64 -9.63 -11.03 -1.77
CA GLY A 64 -8.53 -11.98 -1.88
C GLY A 64 -8.43 -12.63 -3.26
N ALA A 65 -7.76 -13.77 -3.33
CA ALA A 65 -7.54 -14.49 -4.57
C ALA A 65 -8.84 -15.07 -5.15
N ASP A 66 -8.91 -15.16 -6.47
CA ASP A 66 -10.01 -15.83 -7.17
C ASP A 66 -10.03 -17.32 -6.81
N ILE A 67 -11.05 -17.73 -6.04
CA ILE A 67 -11.20 -19.12 -5.57
C ILE A 67 -11.39 -20.08 -6.74
N LYS A 68 -12.10 -19.67 -7.81
CA LYS A 68 -12.26 -20.52 -8.99
C LYS A 68 -10.91 -20.81 -9.65
N MET A 69 -10.11 -19.78 -9.85
CA MET A 69 -8.74 -19.95 -10.36
C MET A 69 -7.93 -20.89 -9.45
N LEU A 70 -8.06 -20.77 -8.13
CA LEU A 70 -7.31 -21.59 -7.18
C LEU A 70 -7.76 -23.06 -7.18
N THR A 71 -9.05 -23.36 -7.40
CA THR A 71 -9.55 -24.75 -7.48
C THR A 71 -9.12 -25.46 -8.75
N GLU A 72 -8.85 -24.72 -9.82
CA GLU A 72 -8.38 -25.25 -11.10
C GLU A 72 -6.84 -25.29 -11.19
N ALA A 73 -6.14 -24.67 -10.24
CA ALA A 73 -4.70 -24.54 -10.24
C ALA A 73 -3.97 -25.82 -9.81
N ASP A 74 -2.98 -26.23 -10.56
CA ASP A 74 -2.01 -27.19 -10.07
C ASP A 74 -1.01 -26.57 -9.07
N PRO A 75 -0.28 -27.38 -8.29
CA PRO A 75 0.65 -26.87 -7.28
C PRO A 75 1.78 -26.00 -7.86
N THR A 76 2.24 -26.27 -9.08
CA THR A 76 3.30 -25.51 -9.74
C THR A 76 2.81 -24.13 -10.13
N PHE A 77 1.62 -24.06 -10.76
CA PHE A 77 0.98 -22.78 -11.06
C PHE A 77 0.76 -21.96 -9.79
N LYS A 78 0.24 -22.61 -8.72
CA LYS A 78 0.01 -21.93 -7.44
C LYS A 78 1.30 -21.33 -6.87
N TYR A 79 2.41 -22.08 -6.92
CA TYR A 79 3.71 -21.58 -6.47
C TYR A 79 4.16 -20.34 -7.25
N TYR A 80 4.14 -20.39 -8.58
CA TYR A 80 4.57 -19.26 -9.41
C TYR A 80 3.61 -18.07 -9.35
N PHE A 81 2.32 -18.33 -9.18
CA PHE A 81 1.35 -17.27 -8.92
C PHE A 81 1.66 -16.52 -7.62
N CYS A 82 1.92 -17.23 -6.52
CA CYS A 82 2.32 -16.61 -5.27
C CYS A 82 3.65 -15.87 -5.39
N LEU A 83 4.63 -16.44 -6.10
CA LEU A 83 5.92 -15.81 -6.33
C LEU A 83 5.75 -14.49 -7.08
N HIS A 84 5.02 -14.49 -8.22
CA HIS A 84 4.74 -13.28 -8.97
C HIS A 84 3.99 -12.22 -8.14
N ALA A 85 2.99 -12.65 -7.34
CA ALA A 85 2.27 -11.73 -6.46
C ALA A 85 3.19 -11.13 -5.40
N ASN A 86 4.08 -11.92 -4.79
CA ASN A 86 5.07 -11.42 -3.85
C ASN A 86 6.03 -10.40 -4.50
N GLU A 87 6.52 -10.69 -5.71
CA GLU A 87 7.40 -9.77 -6.46
C GLU A 87 6.68 -8.46 -6.78
N THR A 88 5.42 -8.51 -7.21
CA THR A 88 4.58 -7.34 -7.48
C THR A 88 4.38 -6.50 -6.23
N LEU A 89 4.02 -7.11 -5.10
CA LEU A 89 3.82 -6.40 -3.83
C LEU A 89 5.12 -5.85 -3.25
N CYS A 90 6.25 -6.56 -3.38
CA CYS A 90 7.56 -6.02 -3.03
C CYS A 90 7.91 -4.79 -3.90
N ARG A 91 7.54 -4.80 -5.18
CA ARG A 91 7.72 -3.67 -6.09
C ARG A 91 6.89 -2.45 -5.67
N LEU A 92 5.64 -2.67 -5.23
CA LEU A 92 4.80 -1.63 -4.64
C LEU A 92 5.44 -1.03 -3.39
N GLU A 93 5.83 -1.88 -2.46
CA GLU A 93 6.45 -1.53 -1.17
C GLU A 93 7.77 -0.75 -1.37
N GLN A 94 8.60 -1.16 -2.34
CA GLN A 94 9.89 -0.51 -2.65
C GLN A 94 9.76 0.71 -3.57
N THR A 95 8.55 1.10 -4.01
CA THR A 95 8.36 2.32 -4.81
C THR A 95 8.66 3.55 -3.95
N PRO A 96 9.59 4.46 -4.34
CA PRO A 96 10.03 5.59 -3.53
C PRO A 96 9.02 6.75 -3.56
N LYS A 97 7.73 6.42 -3.45
CA LYS A 97 6.59 7.33 -3.38
C LYS A 97 5.66 6.81 -2.30
N THR A 98 4.92 7.69 -1.64
CA THR A 98 3.94 7.25 -0.63
C THR A 98 2.86 6.38 -1.29
N VAL A 99 2.56 5.25 -0.69
CA VAL A 99 1.50 4.33 -1.12
C VAL A 99 0.42 4.26 -0.05
N ILE A 100 -0.80 4.57 -0.42
CA ILE A 100 -1.98 4.55 0.45
C ILE A 100 -2.95 3.47 -0.03
N ALA A 101 -3.32 2.53 0.82
CA ALA A 101 -4.47 1.67 0.59
C ALA A 101 -5.73 2.36 1.13
N ALA A 102 -6.58 2.85 0.21
CA ALA A 102 -7.89 3.42 0.52
C ALA A 102 -8.93 2.29 0.59
N ILE A 103 -9.10 1.75 1.79
CA ILE A 103 -9.92 0.55 2.04
C ILE A 103 -11.40 0.98 2.09
N ASN A 104 -12.04 1.03 0.94
CA ASN A 104 -13.41 1.49 0.75
C ASN A 104 -14.49 0.43 1.04
N GLY A 105 -14.10 -0.84 1.26
CA GLY A 105 -14.98 -1.98 1.52
C GLY A 105 -14.24 -3.13 2.16
N HIS A 106 -14.86 -4.32 2.22
CA HIS A 106 -14.22 -5.52 2.77
C HIS A 106 -12.82 -5.73 2.20
N CYS A 107 -11.85 -5.96 3.09
CA CYS A 107 -10.44 -6.16 2.79
C CYS A 107 -9.95 -7.44 3.47
N VAL A 108 -10.10 -8.58 2.81
CA VAL A 108 -9.86 -9.88 3.43
C VAL A 108 -8.93 -10.74 2.59
N GLY A 109 -8.23 -11.65 3.26
CA GLY A 109 -7.29 -12.55 2.61
C GLY A 109 -6.23 -11.79 1.83
N GLY A 110 -5.95 -12.22 0.61
CA GLY A 110 -5.01 -11.54 -0.28
C GLY A 110 -5.32 -10.06 -0.53
N GLY A 111 -6.56 -9.60 -0.32
CA GLY A 111 -6.89 -8.18 -0.34
C GLY A 111 -6.20 -7.42 0.79
N LEU A 112 -6.12 -8.02 1.98
CA LEU A 112 -5.32 -7.44 3.07
C LEU A 112 -3.82 -7.57 2.78
N GLU A 113 -3.37 -8.62 2.11
CA GLU A 113 -1.97 -8.75 1.72
C GLU A 113 -1.52 -7.62 0.77
N ILE A 114 -2.39 -7.22 -0.19
CA ILE A 114 -2.19 -6.03 -1.04
C ILE A 114 -2.13 -4.77 -0.17
N ALA A 115 -3.08 -4.58 0.75
CA ALA A 115 -3.13 -3.39 1.60
C ALA A 115 -1.93 -3.30 2.57
N LEU A 116 -1.38 -4.44 3.02
CA LEU A 116 -0.18 -4.50 3.87
C LEU A 116 1.10 -4.09 3.14
N ALA A 117 1.14 -4.18 1.82
CA ALA A 117 2.26 -3.71 1.00
C ALA A 117 2.23 -2.19 0.77
N ALA A 118 1.15 -1.50 1.14
CA ALA A 118 1.09 -0.05 1.18
C ALA A 118 1.73 0.52 2.45
N ASP A 119 2.18 1.78 2.41
CA ASP A 119 2.74 2.47 3.58
C ASP A 119 1.65 2.77 4.60
N LEU A 120 0.51 3.25 4.12
CA LEU A 120 -0.61 3.70 4.94
C LEU A 120 -1.90 3.01 4.51
N ARG A 121 -2.76 2.71 5.47
CA ARG A 121 -4.08 2.10 5.30
C ARG A 121 -5.12 3.01 5.89
N ILE A 122 -5.98 3.56 5.03
CA ILE A 122 -7.08 4.45 5.38
C ILE A 122 -8.38 3.72 5.08
N ALA A 123 -9.22 3.52 6.08
CA ALA A 123 -10.45 2.75 5.92
C ALA A 123 -11.68 3.63 5.97
N ARG A 124 -12.73 3.23 5.24
CA ARG A 124 -14.05 3.88 5.24
C ARG A 124 -14.86 3.39 6.43
N GLN A 125 -15.37 4.29 7.26
CA GLN A 125 -16.21 3.97 8.40
C GLN A 125 -17.41 3.10 7.99
N GLY A 126 -17.62 2.01 8.71
CA GLY A 126 -18.69 1.06 8.41
C GLY A 126 -18.57 0.32 7.07
N GLY A 127 -17.44 0.47 6.35
CA GLY A 127 -17.25 -0.06 5.00
C GLY A 127 -17.10 -1.58 4.92
N GLY A 128 -16.87 -2.28 6.04
CA GLY A 128 -16.75 -3.74 6.00
C GLY A 128 -15.88 -4.35 7.09
N LYS A 129 -15.25 -5.45 6.77
CA LYS A 129 -14.36 -6.20 7.66
C LYS A 129 -12.98 -6.38 7.03
N ILE A 130 -11.98 -6.56 7.89
CA ILE A 130 -10.59 -6.78 7.54
C ILE A 130 -10.04 -8.02 8.26
N GLY A 131 -9.12 -8.77 7.64
CA GLY A 131 -8.47 -9.93 8.25
C GLY A 131 -7.91 -10.91 7.23
N LEU A 132 -7.23 -11.96 7.74
CA LEU A 132 -6.61 -13.03 6.96
C LEU A 132 -7.28 -14.37 7.32
N PRO A 133 -8.41 -14.74 6.68
CA PRO A 133 -9.19 -15.92 7.02
C PRO A 133 -8.75 -17.20 6.31
N GLU A 134 -7.57 -17.27 5.70
CA GLU A 134 -7.07 -18.35 4.86
C GLU A 134 -7.07 -19.70 5.57
N VAL A 135 -6.90 -19.72 6.89
CA VAL A 135 -6.95 -20.96 7.71
C VAL A 135 -8.28 -21.70 7.57
N ASN A 136 -9.37 -20.98 7.31
CA ASN A 136 -10.69 -21.58 7.08
C ASN A 136 -10.77 -22.38 5.77
N LEU A 137 -9.79 -22.17 4.88
CA LEU A 137 -9.62 -22.92 3.63
C LEU A 137 -8.50 -23.98 3.74
N GLY A 138 -7.92 -24.17 4.95
CA GLY A 138 -6.82 -25.10 5.16
C GLY A 138 -5.47 -24.64 4.59
N VAL A 139 -5.34 -23.33 4.32
CA VAL A 139 -4.10 -22.72 3.77
C VAL A 139 -3.66 -21.55 4.63
N LEU A 140 -2.48 -20.99 4.32
CA LEU A 140 -1.96 -19.77 4.93
C LEU A 140 -2.06 -18.59 3.95
N PRO A 141 -1.98 -17.33 4.43
CA PRO A 141 -1.77 -16.15 3.59
C PRO A 141 -0.47 -16.29 2.78
N GLY A 142 -0.60 -16.43 1.45
CA GLY A 142 0.52 -16.86 0.58
C GLY A 142 1.23 -15.74 -0.17
N THR A 143 0.77 -14.49 -0.03
CA THR A 143 1.34 -13.35 -0.78
C THR A 143 1.95 -12.27 0.11
N GLY A 144 2.42 -12.67 1.29
CA GLY A 144 3.21 -11.86 2.22
C GLY A 144 2.52 -11.50 3.52
N GLY A 145 1.25 -11.92 3.72
CA GLY A 145 0.49 -11.60 4.93
C GLY A 145 1.15 -12.10 6.21
N THR A 146 1.71 -13.30 6.20
CA THR A 146 2.41 -13.86 7.37
C THR A 146 3.62 -13.01 7.78
N GLN A 147 4.30 -12.40 6.81
CA GLN A 147 5.51 -11.63 7.05
C GLN A 147 5.22 -10.17 7.39
N ARG A 148 4.37 -9.49 6.57
CA ARG A 148 4.06 -8.07 6.76
C ARG A 148 3.21 -7.83 8.01
N LEU A 149 2.20 -8.68 8.28
CA LEU A 149 1.38 -8.53 9.48
C LEU A 149 2.22 -8.75 10.75
N ALA A 150 3.13 -9.76 10.76
CA ALA A 150 3.99 -10.02 11.91
C ALA A 150 4.98 -8.89 12.19
N ARG A 151 5.50 -8.23 11.15
CA ARG A 151 6.34 -7.04 11.29
C ARG A 151 5.57 -5.82 11.81
N LEU A 152 4.29 -5.71 11.44
CA LEU A 152 3.44 -4.59 11.86
C LEU A 152 2.89 -4.74 13.28
N LEU A 153 2.33 -5.90 13.62
CA LEU A 153 1.59 -6.12 14.89
C LEU A 153 2.36 -6.99 15.91
N GLY A 154 3.54 -7.46 15.54
CA GLY A 154 4.31 -8.41 16.34
C GLY A 154 3.78 -9.85 16.25
N ARG A 155 4.65 -10.81 16.67
CA ARG A 155 4.45 -12.25 16.47
C ARG A 155 3.15 -12.78 17.07
N ALA A 156 2.90 -12.48 18.35
CA ALA A 156 1.80 -13.11 19.08
C ALA A 156 0.42 -12.71 18.51
N LYS A 157 0.21 -11.40 18.29
CA LYS A 157 -1.04 -10.88 17.76
C LYS A 157 -1.29 -11.35 16.32
N SER A 158 -0.29 -11.33 15.48
CA SER A 158 -0.41 -11.78 14.09
C SER A 158 -0.70 -13.27 13.99
N PHE A 159 -0.05 -14.10 14.82
CA PHE A 159 -0.33 -15.53 14.90
C PHE A 159 -1.78 -15.79 15.31
N GLU A 160 -2.25 -15.14 16.39
CA GLU A 160 -3.64 -15.27 16.88
C GLU A 160 -4.64 -14.93 15.77
N LEU A 161 -4.48 -13.79 15.11
CA LEU A 161 -5.41 -13.32 14.07
C LEU A 161 -5.47 -14.28 12.87
N MET A 162 -4.31 -14.75 12.39
CA MET A 162 -4.24 -15.67 11.25
C MET A 162 -4.67 -17.09 11.62
N ALA A 163 -4.27 -17.60 12.79
CA ALA A 163 -4.60 -18.96 13.21
C ALA A 163 -6.09 -19.14 13.57
N THR A 164 -6.75 -18.06 13.97
CA THR A 164 -8.21 -18.07 14.20
C THR A 164 -9.01 -17.73 12.95
N GLY A 165 -8.37 -17.14 11.91
CA GLY A 165 -9.05 -16.68 10.71
C GLY A 165 -10.08 -15.58 10.98
N ARG A 166 -9.95 -14.86 12.10
CA ARG A 166 -10.90 -13.84 12.53
C ARG A 166 -10.85 -12.62 11.65
N THR A 167 -12.01 -12.15 11.22
CA THR A 167 -12.19 -10.84 10.58
C THR A 167 -12.89 -9.89 11.53
N PHE A 168 -12.56 -8.60 11.48
CA PHE A 168 -13.02 -7.60 12.42
C PHE A 168 -13.29 -6.25 11.74
N ALA A 169 -13.92 -5.32 12.46
CA ALA A 169 -14.24 -3.99 11.94
C ALA A 169 -12.99 -3.09 11.81
N PHE A 170 -13.10 -2.05 11.01
CA PHE A 170 -11.98 -1.13 10.78
C PHE A 170 -11.60 -0.33 12.02
N GLU A 171 -12.56 -0.05 12.91
CA GLU A 171 -12.33 0.61 14.20
C GLU A 171 -11.42 -0.24 15.12
N GLU A 172 -11.67 -1.54 15.16
CA GLU A 172 -10.78 -2.47 15.88
C GLU A 172 -9.40 -2.55 15.20
N ALA A 173 -9.36 -2.58 13.86
CA ALA A 173 -8.12 -2.57 13.10
C ALA A 173 -7.28 -1.31 13.39
N ARG A 174 -7.91 -0.15 13.54
CA ARG A 174 -7.25 1.08 13.94
C ARG A 174 -6.68 0.98 15.36
N THR A 175 -7.46 0.46 16.29
CA THR A 175 -7.02 0.25 17.68
C THR A 175 -5.81 -0.68 17.76
N LEU A 176 -5.75 -1.70 16.90
CA LEU A 176 -4.62 -2.63 16.80
C LEU A 176 -3.39 -2.03 16.07
N GLY A 177 -3.52 -0.88 15.43
CA GLY A 177 -2.46 -0.29 14.61
C GLY A 177 -2.35 -0.90 13.20
N LEU A 178 -3.31 -1.73 12.78
CA LEU A 178 -3.38 -2.28 11.42
C LEU A 178 -3.86 -1.23 10.41
N VAL A 179 -4.74 -0.34 10.80
CA VAL A 179 -5.27 0.78 10.01
C VAL A 179 -4.83 2.09 10.66
N ASN A 180 -4.34 3.03 9.85
CA ASN A 180 -3.85 4.32 10.33
C ASN A 180 -5.00 5.26 10.70
N GLU A 181 -6.02 5.35 9.83
CA GLU A 181 -7.18 6.21 10.03
C GLU A 181 -8.46 5.53 9.54
N VAL A 182 -9.59 5.86 10.19
CA VAL A 182 -10.94 5.52 9.73
C VAL A 182 -11.64 6.85 9.46
N LEU A 183 -11.99 7.07 8.18
CA LEU A 183 -12.62 8.30 7.72
C LEU A 183 -14.11 8.07 7.45
N ASP A 184 -14.89 9.14 7.52
CA ASP A 184 -16.34 9.11 7.28
C ASP A 184 -16.67 8.47 5.93
N ALA A 185 -17.79 7.75 5.88
CA ALA A 185 -18.26 7.11 4.66
C ALA A 185 -18.67 8.13 3.60
N ALA A 186 -19.29 9.23 4.02
CA ALA A 186 -19.66 10.32 3.13
C ALA A 186 -18.41 11.07 2.65
N GLY A 187 -18.23 11.11 1.33
CA GLY A 187 -17.07 11.80 0.74
C GLY A 187 -15.73 11.11 0.96
N PHE A 188 -15.71 9.79 1.21
CA PHE A 188 -14.50 9.03 1.51
C PHE A 188 -13.36 9.27 0.52
N ASP A 189 -13.64 9.23 -0.79
CA ASP A 189 -12.61 9.44 -1.82
C ASP A 189 -11.99 10.85 -1.74
N ALA A 190 -12.82 11.87 -1.51
CA ALA A 190 -12.34 13.25 -1.35
C ALA A 190 -11.51 13.41 -0.06
N ALA A 191 -11.89 12.72 1.02
CA ALA A 191 -11.14 12.71 2.27
C ALA A 191 -9.79 12.00 2.11
N VAL A 192 -9.73 10.89 1.36
CA VAL A 192 -8.47 10.21 1.00
C VAL A 192 -7.58 11.10 0.13
N GLU A 193 -8.17 11.81 -0.84
CA GLU A 193 -7.42 12.77 -1.68
C GLU A 193 -6.81 13.90 -0.84
N ALA A 194 -7.58 14.46 0.08
CA ALA A 194 -7.10 15.46 1.04
C ALA A 194 -6.00 14.91 1.97
N TYR A 195 -6.13 13.65 2.40
CA TYR A 195 -5.10 12.98 3.17
C TYR A 195 -3.81 12.79 2.36
N ALA A 196 -3.92 12.34 1.12
CA ALA A 196 -2.79 12.15 0.20
C ALA A 196 -2.07 13.48 -0.12
N ALA A 197 -2.82 14.59 -0.19
CA ALA A 197 -2.26 15.92 -0.45
C ALA A 197 -1.23 16.38 0.59
N GLN A 198 -1.25 15.80 1.81
CA GLN A 198 -0.24 16.09 2.84
C GLN A 198 1.19 15.66 2.45
N PHE A 199 1.34 14.79 1.45
CA PHE A 199 2.61 14.27 0.96
C PHE A 199 3.05 14.88 -0.37
N LEU A 200 2.29 15.85 -0.90
CA LEU A 200 2.52 16.46 -2.22
C LEU A 200 3.28 17.79 -2.15
N PRO A 201 4.07 18.12 -3.17
CA PRO A 201 4.46 19.50 -3.42
C PRO A 201 3.22 20.40 -3.64
N PRO A 202 3.26 21.70 -3.35
CA PRO A 202 4.41 22.42 -2.80
C PRO A 202 4.52 22.35 -1.27
N GLY A 203 3.55 21.72 -0.58
CA GLY A 203 3.51 21.66 0.89
C GLY A 203 4.50 20.67 1.49
N ARG A 204 4.94 19.68 0.72
CA ARG A 204 5.84 18.63 1.20
C ARG A 204 6.92 18.28 0.15
N ALA A 205 8.15 18.08 0.60
CA ALA A 205 9.27 17.61 -0.22
C ALA A 205 9.10 16.10 -0.49
N SER A 206 8.38 15.74 -1.55
CA SER A 206 8.02 14.34 -1.83
C SER A 206 9.22 13.42 -2.06
N LYS A 207 10.35 13.95 -2.57
CA LYS A 207 11.62 13.22 -2.64
C LYS A 207 12.13 12.82 -1.25
N ALA A 208 12.03 13.72 -0.26
CA ALA A 208 12.40 13.42 1.12
C ALA A 208 11.48 12.34 1.72
N VAL A 209 10.17 12.42 1.46
CA VAL A 209 9.20 11.38 1.88
C VAL A 209 9.59 10.02 1.32
N GLY A 210 9.93 9.93 0.02
CA GLY A 210 10.37 8.70 -0.61
C GLY A 210 11.67 8.13 -0.01
N HIS A 211 12.61 8.98 0.41
CA HIS A 211 13.84 8.56 1.07
C HIS A 211 13.60 8.12 2.51
N ILE A 212 12.70 8.78 3.25
CA ILE A 212 12.26 8.33 4.58
C ILE A 212 11.65 6.93 4.48
N LYS A 213 10.73 6.71 3.55
CA LYS A 213 10.16 5.39 3.29
C LYS A 213 11.23 4.35 3.07
N ARG A 214 12.19 4.62 2.17
CA ARG A 214 13.27 3.69 1.87
C ARG A 214 14.15 3.39 3.10
N ALA A 215 14.50 4.41 3.89
CA ALA A 215 15.28 4.23 5.11
C ALA A 215 14.54 3.33 6.11
N VAL A 216 13.24 3.55 6.32
CA VAL A 216 12.41 2.78 7.24
C VAL A 216 12.27 1.33 6.77
N ILE A 217 11.83 1.09 5.53
CA ILE A 217 11.57 -0.27 5.03
C ILE A 217 12.86 -1.09 4.98
N SER A 218 13.90 -0.58 4.30
CA SER A 218 15.16 -1.32 4.15
C SER A 218 15.91 -1.46 5.47
N GLY A 219 15.78 -0.48 6.38
CA GLY A 219 16.40 -0.53 7.71
C GLY A 219 15.76 -1.58 8.62
N LEU A 220 14.46 -1.85 8.47
CA LEU A 220 13.76 -2.90 9.23
C LEU A 220 14.07 -4.31 8.71
N ASP A 221 14.45 -4.45 7.44
CA ASP A 221 14.78 -5.74 6.83
C ASP A 221 16.27 -6.12 7.01
N GLY A 222 17.11 -5.17 7.43
CA GLY A 222 18.55 -5.36 7.68
C GLY A 222 18.95 -5.26 9.15
N GLY A 223 20.26 -5.26 9.39
CA GLY A 223 20.82 -4.96 10.71
C GLY A 223 20.76 -3.47 11.02
N PHE A 224 20.77 -3.13 12.31
CA PHE A 224 20.66 -1.73 12.74
C PHE A 224 21.80 -0.85 12.20
N ALA A 225 23.03 -1.38 12.16
CA ALA A 225 24.20 -0.65 11.64
C ALA A 225 24.09 -0.36 10.14
N GLU A 226 23.60 -1.33 9.35
CA GLU A 226 23.32 -1.19 7.92
C GLU A 226 22.22 -0.18 7.68
N GLY A 227 21.15 -0.20 8.51
CA GLY A 227 20.08 0.79 8.48
C GLY A 227 20.61 2.21 8.70
N LEU A 228 21.47 2.43 9.71
CA LEU A 228 22.10 3.72 9.96
C LEU A 228 23.05 4.17 8.84
N ALA A 229 23.75 3.22 8.19
CA ALA A 229 24.60 3.53 7.03
C ALA A 229 23.75 4.01 5.85
N LEU A 230 22.67 3.30 5.54
CA LEU A 230 21.71 3.69 4.50
C LEU A 230 21.09 5.07 4.78
N GLU A 231 20.69 5.34 6.02
CA GLU A 231 20.12 6.63 6.43
C GLU A 231 21.09 7.78 6.12
N ARG A 232 22.37 7.66 6.44
CA ARG A 232 23.40 8.68 6.13
C ARG A 232 23.55 8.90 4.62
N GLU A 233 23.56 7.83 3.82
CA GLU A 233 23.62 7.93 2.36
C GLU A 233 22.39 8.67 1.79
N LEU A 234 21.22 8.34 2.26
CA LEU A 234 19.98 8.96 1.82
C LEU A 234 19.89 10.42 2.26
N GLN A 235 20.35 10.73 3.49
CA GLN A 235 20.42 12.10 4.00
C GLN A 235 21.38 12.97 3.17
N GLN A 236 22.54 12.45 2.80
CA GLN A 236 23.47 13.18 1.93
C GLN A 236 22.81 13.53 0.58
N ARG A 237 22.17 12.56 -0.07
CA ARG A 237 21.47 12.76 -1.35
C ARG A 237 20.35 13.81 -1.24
N LEU A 238 19.66 13.84 -0.11
CA LEU A 238 18.63 14.85 0.15
C LEU A 238 19.25 16.23 0.37
N PHE A 239 20.36 16.32 1.09
CA PHE A 239 21.02 17.58 1.35
C PHE A 239 21.53 18.29 0.08
N GLU A 240 21.80 17.52 -0.98
CA GLU A 240 22.16 18.02 -2.30
C GLU A 240 20.94 18.49 -3.14
N SER A 241 19.71 18.17 -2.71
CA SER A 241 18.49 18.43 -3.46
C SER A 241 18.08 19.91 -3.48
N HIS A 242 17.26 20.26 -4.48
CA HIS A 242 16.62 21.58 -4.53
C HIS A 242 15.76 21.81 -3.28
N ASP A 243 14.94 20.86 -2.92
CA ASP A 243 13.98 21.01 -1.83
C ASP A 243 14.64 21.14 -0.45
N ALA A 244 15.82 20.53 -0.23
CA ALA A 244 16.56 20.74 1.01
C ALA A 244 17.06 22.19 1.13
N ARG A 245 17.58 22.76 0.04
CA ARG A 245 18.00 24.17 0.02
C ARG A 245 16.83 25.12 0.23
N GLU A 246 15.72 24.88 -0.45
CA GLU A 246 14.49 25.66 -0.28
C GLU A 246 13.96 25.58 1.16
N GLY A 247 13.88 24.37 1.71
CA GLY A 247 13.39 24.18 3.07
C GLY A 247 14.23 24.88 4.13
N LEU A 248 15.58 24.83 4.01
CA LEU A 248 16.50 25.53 4.91
C LEU A 248 16.40 27.05 4.77
N ALA A 249 16.34 27.56 3.52
CA ALA A 249 16.17 28.99 3.27
C ALA A 249 14.84 29.51 3.82
N ALA A 250 13.75 28.83 3.53
CA ALA A 250 12.40 29.16 4.01
C ALA A 250 12.34 29.21 5.55
N TYR A 251 13.00 28.24 6.23
CA TYR A 251 13.08 28.21 7.70
C TYR A 251 13.79 29.43 8.25
N VAL A 252 14.96 29.80 7.70
CA VAL A 252 15.74 30.99 8.14
C VAL A 252 14.96 32.27 7.88
N GLU A 253 14.29 32.37 6.73
CA GLU A 253 13.50 33.52 6.30
C GLU A 253 12.10 33.58 6.96
N ARG A 254 11.70 32.56 7.72
CA ARG A 254 10.39 32.43 8.38
C ARG A 254 9.21 32.52 7.41
N ARG A 255 9.35 31.94 6.25
CA ARG A 255 8.28 31.84 5.23
C ARG A 255 7.89 30.37 4.98
N PRO A 256 6.70 30.10 4.43
CA PRO A 256 6.35 28.78 3.94
C PRO A 256 7.30 28.34 2.83
N PRO A 257 7.77 27.06 2.84
CA PRO A 257 8.56 26.52 1.74
C PRO A 257 7.69 26.27 0.50
N LYS A 258 8.33 26.22 -0.66
CA LYS A 258 7.71 25.86 -1.94
C LYS A 258 8.47 24.70 -2.54
N PHE A 259 8.18 23.50 -2.10
CA PHE A 259 8.83 22.29 -2.57
C PHE A 259 8.39 21.91 -3.99
N GLU A 260 9.29 21.29 -4.74
CA GLU A 260 9.06 20.82 -6.12
C GLU A 260 9.20 19.29 -6.27
N GLY A 261 9.62 18.58 -5.21
CA GLY A 261 9.81 17.12 -5.24
C GLY A 261 11.15 16.69 -5.85
N ARG A 262 12.14 17.58 -5.94
CA ARG A 262 13.42 17.29 -6.60
C ARG A 262 14.66 17.80 -5.84
#